data_cd3d95cd099ac270ae5fdc0eb4cc1872
#
_entry.id   cd3d95cd099ac270ae5fdc0eb4cc1872
#
_cell.length_a   1.000
_cell.length_b   1.000
_cell.length_c   1.000
_cell.angle_alpha   90.00
_cell.angle_beta   90.00
_cell.angle_gamma   90.00
#
_symmetry.space_group_name_H-M   'P 1'
#
loop_
_entity.id
_entity.type
_entity.pdbx_description
1 polymer ?
#
loop_
_entity_poly.entity_id
_entity_poly.type
_entity_poly.pdbx_seq_one_letter_code
_entity_poly.pdbx_strand_id
1 'polypeptide(L)'
;MKRISAFLILVFSLVLGSSGPLFAEDTTPARSDLVLAIANQYNPLFDAEYSRFMVLRPKVLNDAGMLKTYKAMLADFIEVRRVIDSNLKSATSDLDAVRSYAEEEIGEYASSLSLLENQAAKSKTIRCLKGKLVKKVSGLTPKCPKGFKKK
;
A
#
# COMPACT_ATOMS: atom_id res chain seq x y z
N MET A 1 -11.42 -11.06 -5.35
CA MET A 1 -10.94 -12.38 -4.89
C MET A 1 -10.56 -12.21 -3.45
N LYS A 2 -11.26 -12.87 -2.53
CA LYS A 2 -10.96 -12.81 -1.08
C LYS A 2 -9.73 -13.68 -0.82
N ARG A 3 -8.59 -13.08 -0.50
CA ARG A 3 -7.42 -13.81 -0.02
C ARG A 3 -7.58 -14.00 1.49
N ILE A 4 -7.83 -15.24 1.90
CA ILE A 4 -7.82 -15.66 3.30
C ILE A 4 -6.37 -16.06 3.60
N SER A 5 -5.62 -15.18 4.25
CA SER A 5 -4.31 -15.52 4.80
C SER A 5 -4.51 -16.37 6.06
N ALA A 6 -4.19 -17.63 5.97
CA ALA A 6 -4.18 -18.54 7.12
C ALA A 6 -2.96 -18.25 7.99
N PHE A 7 -3.17 -17.74 9.19
CA PHE A 7 -2.15 -17.60 10.23
C PHE A 7 -1.75 -18.99 10.75
N LEU A 8 -0.50 -19.36 10.50
CA LEU A 8 0.12 -20.56 11.07
C LEU A 8 0.78 -20.15 12.40
N ILE A 9 0.16 -20.51 13.51
CA ILE A 9 0.70 -20.33 14.86
C ILE A 9 1.71 -21.47 15.10
N LEU A 10 2.98 -21.16 15.14
CA LEU A 10 4.04 -22.10 15.53
C LEU A 10 4.43 -21.85 16.99
N VAL A 11 3.98 -22.76 17.83
CA VAL A 11 4.37 -22.82 19.26
C VAL A 11 5.73 -23.48 19.35
N PHE A 12 6.73 -22.79 19.87
CA PHE A 12 8.04 -23.38 20.15
C PHE A 12 8.25 -23.53 21.67
N SER A 13 8.51 -24.78 22.05
CA SER A 13 8.64 -25.24 23.42
C SER A 13 10.03 -24.95 24.00
N LEU A 14 10.04 -24.71 25.30
CA LEU A 14 11.17 -24.53 26.21
C LEU A 14 12.22 -25.64 26.14
N VAL A 15 13.48 -25.23 26.17
CA VAL A 15 14.58 -26.04 26.71
C VAL A 15 15.26 -25.29 27.85
N LEU A 16 15.13 -25.83 29.04
CA LEU A 16 15.83 -25.41 30.25
C LEU A 16 17.28 -25.93 30.21
N GLY A 17 18.24 -25.04 30.32
CA GLY A 17 19.64 -25.37 30.56
C GLY A 17 20.24 -24.35 31.49
N SER A 18 20.48 -24.74 32.76
CA SER A 18 21.06 -23.95 33.84
C SER A 18 22.59 -23.87 33.72
N SER A 19 23.17 -22.70 33.96
CA SER A 19 24.21 -22.42 34.97
C SER A 19 25.16 -21.30 34.54
N GLY A 20 25.31 -20.31 35.43
CA GLY A 20 26.42 -19.37 35.54
C GLY A 20 25.97 -17.91 35.55
N PRO A 21 26.30 -17.11 36.58
CA PRO A 21 26.00 -15.71 36.62
C PRO A 21 27.08 -14.94 35.85
N LEU A 22 26.91 -14.84 34.55
CA LEU A 22 27.47 -13.76 33.81
C LEU A 22 26.36 -12.71 33.70
N PHE A 23 26.55 -11.58 34.39
CA PHE A 23 25.74 -10.39 34.20
C PHE A 23 25.92 -9.93 32.70
N ALA A 24 25.29 -10.64 31.78
CA ALA A 24 24.88 -10.08 30.54
C ALA A 24 23.72 -9.16 30.90
N GLU A 25 23.98 -7.87 30.94
CA GLU A 25 22.96 -6.84 30.96
C GLU A 25 22.00 -7.21 29.83
N ASP A 26 20.81 -7.68 30.18
CA ASP A 26 19.79 -8.08 29.21
C ASP A 26 19.28 -6.81 28.54
N THR A 27 20.00 -6.39 27.49
CA THR A 27 19.70 -5.22 26.69
C THR A 27 18.57 -5.48 25.71
N THR A 28 17.55 -6.22 26.14
CA THR A 28 16.32 -6.35 25.37
C THR A 28 15.71 -4.94 25.24
N PRO A 29 15.62 -4.38 24.03
CA PRO A 29 15.10 -3.03 23.86
C PRO A 29 13.68 -2.94 24.41
N ALA A 30 13.38 -1.83 25.08
CA ALA A 30 12.02 -1.58 25.55
C ALA A 30 11.04 -1.62 24.35
N ARG A 31 9.81 -2.11 24.60
CA ARG A 31 8.79 -2.15 23.55
C ARG A 31 8.59 -0.80 22.84
N SER A 32 8.68 0.31 23.58
CA SER A 32 8.62 1.68 23.04
C SER A 32 9.69 1.94 21.98
N ASP A 33 10.91 1.44 22.20
CA ASP A 33 12.04 1.64 21.30
C ASP A 33 11.84 0.84 20.00
N LEU A 34 11.30 -0.37 20.11
CA LEU A 34 10.94 -1.19 18.94
C LEU A 34 9.80 -0.55 18.14
N VAL A 35 8.76 -0.04 18.79
CA VAL A 35 7.67 0.68 18.13
C VAL A 35 8.19 1.90 17.39
N LEU A 36 9.06 2.69 18.04
CA LEU A 36 9.67 3.86 17.43
C LEU A 36 10.57 3.49 16.24
N ALA A 37 11.36 2.43 16.37
CA ALA A 37 12.21 1.93 15.29
C ALA A 37 11.39 1.51 14.06
N ILE A 38 10.30 0.77 14.25
CA ILE A 38 9.39 0.36 13.18
C ILE A 38 8.74 1.60 12.54
N ALA A 39 8.20 2.52 13.34
CA ALA A 39 7.57 3.73 12.84
C ALA A 39 8.55 4.58 12.01
N ASN A 40 9.78 4.79 12.51
CA ASN A 40 10.82 5.54 11.82
C ASN A 40 11.27 4.88 10.51
N GLN A 41 11.27 3.56 10.45
CA GLN A 41 11.62 2.81 9.25
C GLN A 41 10.54 2.88 8.18
N TYR A 42 9.28 2.67 8.54
CA TYR A 42 8.21 2.44 7.56
C TYR A 42 7.35 3.66 7.25
N ASN A 43 7.16 4.61 8.19
CA ASN A 43 6.37 5.81 7.90
C ASN A 43 6.86 6.60 6.68
N PRO A 44 8.18 6.86 6.51
CA PRO A 44 8.67 7.55 5.32
C PRO A 44 8.40 6.79 4.02
N LEU A 45 8.43 5.45 4.06
CA LEU A 45 8.14 4.61 2.90
C LEU A 45 6.65 4.67 2.52
N PHE A 46 5.75 4.58 3.51
CA PHE A 46 4.31 4.78 3.27
C PHE A 46 4.01 6.20 2.76
N ASP A 47 4.68 7.22 3.27
CA ASP A 47 4.48 8.61 2.82
C ASP A 47 4.98 8.80 1.37
N ALA A 48 6.06 8.12 0.98
CA ALA A 48 6.56 8.10 -0.39
C ALA A 48 5.54 7.45 -1.34
N GLU A 49 5.00 6.27 -0.98
CA GLU A 49 3.97 5.60 -1.79
C GLU A 49 2.67 6.42 -1.87
N TYR A 50 2.25 7.04 -0.77
CA TYR A 50 1.10 7.95 -0.78
C TYR A 50 1.31 9.13 -1.74
N SER A 51 2.50 9.70 -1.77
CA SER A 51 2.87 10.77 -2.69
C SER A 51 2.77 10.32 -4.15
N ARG A 52 3.16 9.09 -4.47
CA ARG A 52 2.99 8.49 -5.81
C ARG A 52 1.51 8.39 -6.17
N PHE A 53 0.64 7.96 -5.25
CA PHE A 53 -0.81 7.99 -5.47
C PHE A 53 -1.29 9.38 -5.85
N MET A 54 -0.85 10.42 -5.14
CA MET A 54 -1.28 11.79 -5.42
C MET A 54 -0.82 12.29 -6.79
N VAL A 55 0.41 11.96 -7.21
CA VAL A 55 0.95 12.27 -8.54
C VAL A 55 0.23 11.49 -9.65
N LEU A 56 -0.16 10.25 -9.40
CA LEU A 56 -0.85 9.40 -10.36
C LEU A 56 -2.32 9.80 -10.59
N ARG A 57 -2.98 10.32 -9.57
CA ARG A 57 -4.40 10.67 -9.58
C ARG A 57 -4.83 11.47 -10.83
N PRO A 58 -4.22 12.64 -11.18
CA PRO A 58 -4.64 13.42 -12.35
C PRO A 58 -4.45 12.67 -13.67
N LYS A 59 -3.53 11.71 -13.73
CA LYS A 59 -3.24 10.92 -14.94
C LYS A 59 -4.34 9.88 -15.23
N VAL A 60 -5.03 9.39 -14.21
CA VAL A 60 -6.05 8.33 -14.33
C VAL A 60 -7.49 8.84 -14.34
N LEU A 61 -7.74 10.12 -14.02
CA LEU A 61 -9.09 10.69 -13.87
C LEU A 61 -10.01 10.49 -15.08
N ASN A 62 -9.48 10.49 -16.29
CA ASN A 62 -10.25 10.39 -17.52
C ASN A 62 -10.31 8.95 -18.09
N ASP A 63 -9.77 7.98 -17.37
CA ASP A 63 -9.85 6.55 -17.69
C ASP A 63 -10.65 5.83 -16.61
N ALA A 64 -11.86 5.39 -16.94
CA ALA A 64 -12.75 4.78 -15.95
C ALA A 64 -12.21 3.49 -15.35
N GLY A 65 -11.47 2.69 -16.13
CA GLY A 65 -10.86 1.44 -15.69
C GLY A 65 -9.71 1.70 -14.70
N MET A 66 -8.74 2.52 -15.12
CA MET A 66 -7.61 2.88 -14.25
C MET A 66 -8.07 3.63 -13.00
N LEU A 67 -9.07 4.53 -13.11
CA LEU A 67 -9.61 5.24 -11.96
C LEU A 67 -10.25 4.29 -10.94
N LYS A 68 -10.93 3.24 -11.40
CA LYS A 68 -11.50 2.20 -10.53
C LYS A 68 -10.39 1.45 -9.78
N THR A 69 -9.35 1.01 -10.49
CA THR A 69 -8.18 0.34 -9.91
C THR A 69 -7.46 1.26 -8.91
N TYR A 70 -7.19 2.50 -9.30
CA TYR A 70 -6.58 3.51 -8.45
C TYR A 70 -7.33 3.70 -7.13
N LYS A 71 -8.66 3.86 -7.20
CA LYS A 71 -9.50 4.06 -6.00
C LYS A 71 -9.48 2.84 -5.07
N ALA A 72 -9.51 1.64 -5.64
CA ALA A 72 -9.46 0.40 -4.85
C ALA A 72 -8.11 0.26 -4.14
N MET A 73 -7.01 0.48 -4.86
CA MET A 73 -5.66 0.44 -4.28
C MET A 73 -5.44 1.50 -3.20
N LEU A 74 -5.91 2.75 -3.42
CA LEU A 74 -5.75 3.81 -2.44
C LEU A 74 -6.57 3.53 -1.18
N ALA A 75 -7.78 2.98 -1.30
CA ALA A 75 -8.61 2.64 -0.15
C ALA A 75 -7.96 1.52 0.68
N ASP A 76 -7.42 0.51 0.02
CA ASP A 76 -6.70 -0.59 0.63
C ASP A 76 -5.41 -0.11 1.33
N PHE A 77 -4.62 0.72 0.66
CA PHE A 77 -3.44 1.36 1.22
C PHE A 77 -3.72 2.12 2.53
N ILE A 78 -4.81 2.90 2.57
CA ILE A 78 -5.21 3.65 3.76
C ILE A 78 -5.59 2.69 4.89
N GLU A 79 -6.28 1.60 4.57
CA GLU A 79 -6.67 0.60 5.55
C GLU A 79 -5.48 -0.17 6.12
N VAL A 80 -4.54 -0.59 5.27
CA VAL A 80 -3.29 -1.24 5.69
C VAL A 80 -2.50 -0.34 6.65
N ARG A 81 -2.31 0.93 6.29
CA ARG A 81 -1.64 1.89 7.17
C ARG A 81 -2.35 2.03 8.52
N ARG A 82 -3.68 2.12 8.51
CA ARG A 82 -4.49 2.17 9.73
C ARG A 82 -4.30 0.93 10.62
N VAL A 83 -4.24 -0.25 10.00
CA VAL A 83 -4.03 -1.53 10.71
C VAL A 83 -2.64 -1.55 11.36
N ILE A 84 -1.59 -1.15 10.64
CA ILE A 84 -0.23 -1.07 11.17
C ILE A 84 -0.18 -0.09 12.35
N ASP A 85 -0.70 1.14 12.18
CA ASP A 85 -0.74 2.15 13.24
C ASP A 85 -1.49 1.67 14.49
N SER A 86 -2.59 0.95 14.30
CA SER A 86 -3.36 0.36 15.39
C SER A 86 -2.57 -0.71 16.15
N ASN A 87 -1.87 -1.58 15.42
CA ASN A 87 -1.06 -2.64 16.03
C ASN A 87 0.17 -2.08 16.75
N LEU A 88 0.81 -1.04 16.24
CA LEU A 88 1.92 -0.37 16.93
C LEU A 88 1.49 0.24 18.28
N LYS A 89 0.24 0.72 18.38
CA LYS A 89 -0.35 1.26 19.62
C LYS A 89 -0.82 0.20 20.59
N SER A 90 -1.03 -1.02 20.15
CA SER A 90 -1.49 -2.14 20.98
C SER A 90 -0.36 -2.65 21.87
N ALA A 91 -0.61 -2.83 23.16
CA ALA A 91 0.36 -3.38 24.10
C ALA A 91 0.67 -4.87 23.86
N THR A 92 -0.23 -5.60 23.19
CA THR A 92 -0.18 -7.06 23.05
C THR A 92 0.17 -7.52 21.63
N SER A 93 0.28 -6.62 20.66
CA SER A 93 0.64 -7.00 19.29
C SER A 93 2.08 -7.50 19.20
N ASP A 94 2.29 -8.52 18.39
CA ASP A 94 3.60 -9.01 18.00
C ASP A 94 4.24 -7.98 17.03
N LEU A 95 5.31 -7.32 17.47
CA LEU A 95 5.97 -6.27 16.71
C LEU A 95 6.78 -6.81 15.53
N ASP A 96 7.27 -8.05 15.58
CA ASP A 96 7.95 -8.65 14.44
C ASP A 96 6.95 -9.01 13.34
N ALA A 97 5.77 -9.49 13.71
CA ALA A 97 4.69 -9.69 12.75
C ALA A 97 4.22 -8.35 12.12
N VAL A 98 4.13 -7.27 12.92
CA VAL A 98 3.79 -5.93 12.40
C VAL A 98 4.86 -5.43 11.42
N ARG A 99 6.14 -5.63 11.73
CA ARG A 99 7.26 -5.26 10.85
C ARG A 99 7.20 -6.01 9.53
N SER A 100 7.07 -7.34 9.60
CA SER A 100 7.00 -8.19 8.40
C SER A 100 5.82 -7.83 7.51
N TYR A 101 4.66 -7.57 8.12
CA TYR A 101 3.46 -7.12 7.40
C TYR A 101 3.68 -5.76 6.72
N ALA A 102 4.28 -4.78 7.42
CA ALA A 102 4.58 -3.47 6.84
C ALA A 102 5.54 -3.56 5.65
N GLU A 103 6.57 -4.43 5.74
CA GLU A 103 7.54 -4.65 4.67
C GLU A 103 6.89 -5.28 3.43
N GLU A 104 6.07 -6.31 3.62
CA GLU A 104 5.34 -7.00 2.54
C GLU A 104 4.42 -6.02 1.81
N GLU A 105 3.59 -5.29 2.54
CA GLU A 105 2.60 -4.37 1.97
C GLU A 105 3.25 -3.21 1.20
N ILE A 106 4.33 -2.62 1.71
CA ILE A 106 5.07 -1.58 0.99
C ILE A 106 5.61 -2.13 -0.34
N GLY A 107 6.17 -3.34 -0.34
CA GLY A 107 6.66 -4.00 -1.56
C GLY A 107 5.55 -4.25 -2.58
N GLU A 108 4.36 -4.69 -2.13
CA GLU A 108 3.20 -4.89 -2.99
C GLU A 108 2.70 -3.57 -3.59
N TYR A 109 2.60 -2.50 -2.78
CA TYR A 109 2.18 -1.18 -3.30
C TYR A 109 3.18 -0.59 -4.26
N ALA A 110 4.48 -0.67 -3.98
CA ALA A 110 5.53 -0.19 -4.89
C ALA A 110 5.42 -0.85 -6.27
N SER A 111 5.20 -2.16 -6.30
CA SER A 111 5.02 -2.94 -7.53
C SER A 111 3.73 -2.60 -8.25
N SER A 112 2.61 -2.58 -7.54
CA SER A 112 1.28 -2.32 -8.09
C SER A 112 1.14 -0.90 -8.63
N LEU A 113 1.69 0.10 -7.91
CA LEU A 113 1.74 1.49 -8.39
C LEU A 113 2.60 1.62 -9.63
N SER A 114 3.76 0.97 -9.70
CA SER A 114 4.63 0.98 -10.88
C SER A 114 3.91 0.44 -12.12
N LEU A 115 3.11 -0.62 -11.95
CA LEU A 115 2.28 -1.16 -13.06
C LEU A 115 1.24 -0.14 -13.52
N LEU A 116 0.53 0.50 -12.58
CA LEU A 116 -0.51 1.47 -12.91
C LEU A 116 0.08 2.76 -13.50
N GLU A 117 1.24 3.22 -13.01
CA GLU A 117 2.00 4.35 -13.56
C GLU A 117 2.43 4.07 -15.00
N ASN A 118 2.95 2.88 -15.29
CA ASN A 118 3.34 2.46 -16.64
C ASN A 118 2.14 2.39 -17.57
N GLN A 119 0.97 1.94 -17.10
CA GLN A 119 -0.26 1.96 -17.88
C GLN A 119 -0.72 3.40 -18.16
N ALA A 120 -0.68 4.27 -17.16
CA ALA A 120 -1.04 5.67 -17.31
C ALA A 120 -0.11 6.42 -18.27
N ALA A 121 1.19 6.12 -18.25
CA ALA A 121 2.16 6.69 -19.19
C ALA A 121 1.91 6.30 -20.66
N LYS A 122 1.39 5.08 -20.89
CA LYS A 122 1.02 4.58 -22.23
C LYS A 122 -0.37 5.05 -22.67
N SER A 123 -1.16 5.65 -21.80
CA SER A 123 -2.51 6.14 -22.09
C SER A 123 -2.50 7.34 -23.01
N LYS A 124 -3.43 7.32 -23.99
CA LYS A 124 -3.69 8.44 -24.91
C LYS A 124 -4.97 9.14 -24.47
N THR A 125 -5.02 10.46 -24.59
CA THR A 125 -6.22 11.25 -24.33
C THR A 125 -6.81 11.76 -25.63
N ILE A 126 -8.10 11.51 -25.86
CA ILE A 126 -8.86 12.06 -26.98
C ILE A 126 -9.93 13.03 -26.47
N ARG A 127 -10.29 13.98 -27.32
CA ARG A 127 -11.43 14.87 -27.09
C ARG A 127 -12.64 14.35 -27.88
N CYS A 128 -13.77 14.24 -27.20
CA CYS A 128 -15.03 13.79 -27.77
C CYS A 128 -16.05 14.93 -27.68
N LEU A 129 -16.76 15.20 -28.78
CA LEU A 129 -17.73 16.27 -28.90
C LEU A 129 -19.14 15.73 -29.09
N LYS A 130 -20.12 16.38 -28.43
CA LYS A 130 -21.56 16.22 -28.68
C LYS A 130 -22.21 17.61 -28.64
N GLY A 131 -22.48 18.20 -29.82
CA GLY A 131 -22.87 19.61 -29.91
C GLY A 131 -21.80 20.52 -29.27
N LYS A 132 -22.19 21.31 -28.28
CA LYS A 132 -21.27 22.20 -27.52
C LYS A 132 -20.53 21.49 -26.35
N LEU A 133 -20.89 20.24 -26.05
CA LEU A 133 -20.28 19.48 -24.95
C LEU A 133 -18.95 18.87 -25.39
N VAL A 134 -17.92 19.06 -24.55
CA VAL A 134 -16.60 18.47 -24.74
C VAL A 134 -16.32 17.50 -23.60
N LYS A 135 -15.92 16.27 -23.91
CA LYS A 135 -15.48 15.28 -22.94
C LYS A 135 -14.09 14.79 -23.30
N LYS A 136 -13.18 14.76 -22.32
CA LYS A 136 -11.87 14.10 -22.45
C LYS A 136 -12.02 12.64 -22.03
N VAL A 137 -11.45 11.73 -22.81
CA VAL A 137 -11.42 10.29 -22.50
C VAL A 137 -10.00 9.82 -22.67
N SER A 138 -9.46 9.18 -21.63
CA SER A 138 -8.12 8.60 -21.64
C SER A 138 -8.19 7.07 -21.60
N GLY A 139 -7.14 6.41 -22.06
CA GLY A 139 -6.99 4.97 -22.05
C GLY A 139 -5.92 4.51 -23.04
N LEU A 140 -5.61 3.23 -23.05
CA LEU A 140 -4.68 2.65 -24.05
C LEU A 140 -5.26 2.77 -25.47
N THR A 141 -6.55 2.54 -25.62
CA THR A 141 -7.31 2.67 -26.88
C THR A 141 -8.60 3.44 -26.63
N PRO A 142 -8.52 4.78 -26.37
CA PRO A 142 -9.68 5.53 -25.94
C PRO A 142 -10.71 5.66 -27.06
N LYS A 143 -12.00 5.43 -26.72
CA LYS A 143 -13.13 5.57 -27.63
C LYS A 143 -14.13 6.57 -27.07
N CYS A 144 -14.73 7.35 -27.94
CA CYS A 144 -15.77 8.28 -27.53
C CYS A 144 -17.02 7.54 -27.03
N PRO A 145 -17.67 8.02 -25.95
CA PRO A 145 -18.93 7.48 -25.48
C PRO A 145 -20.02 7.61 -26.58
N LYS A 146 -21.08 6.79 -26.44
CA LYS A 146 -22.22 6.81 -27.37
C LYS A 146 -22.74 8.24 -27.55
N GLY A 147 -22.90 8.66 -28.80
CA GLY A 147 -23.39 9.99 -29.17
C GLY A 147 -22.32 11.09 -29.19
N PHE A 148 -21.06 10.79 -28.86
CA PHE A 148 -19.93 11.71 -29.04
C PHE A 148 -19.07 11.30 -30.23
N LYS A 149 -18.49 12.29 -30.92
CA LYS A 149 -17.55 12.10 -32.04
C LYS A 149 -16.15 12.56 -31.61
N LYS A 150 -15.12 11.86 -32.05
CA LYS A 150 -13.72 12.28 -31.85
C LYS A 150 -13.48 13.58 -32.62
N LYS A 151 -12.85 14.54 -31.94
CA LYS A 151 -12.34 15.76 -32.57
C LYS A 151 -10.94 15.49 -33.07
#